data_45ca3a485dfde2c55a6c7220ff756d46
#
_entry.id   45ca3a485dfde2c55a6c7220ff756d46
#
_cell.length_a   1.000
_cell.length_b   1.000
_cell.length_c   1.000
_cell.angle_alpha   90.00
_cell.angle_beta   90.00
_cell.angle_gamma   90.00
#
_symmetry.space_group_name_H-M   'P 1'
#
loop_
_entity.id
_entity.type
_entity.pdbx_description
1 polymer ?
#
loop_
_entity_poly.entity_id
_entity_poly.type
_entity_poly.pdbx_seq_one_letter_code
_entity_poly.pdbx_strand_id
1 'polypeptide(L)'
;MNEIKTLNKIGAITLSIDIIKQNKKSWDTVAHHFDGKDALPGYGPFAQTEEELGLFGEVSNKKVLDIGCGSGHSLRYMAERGASELWGVDLSETQISTAEKTLKDVIHHLFCSPMEAEIGLPKQYFDVVYSIYAIGWTTDLAATFKLIHSYLKPGGSFIFSWDHPLYAHLKSRNGEIYLDGSYQNEGVTQYQNFKGEEAPVIIPKRKLATYINELIKADFMIESVIESDVSSGFDGASEEISDRYYSLYKARRFPTTMIIKSIKG
;
A
#
# COMPACT_ATOMS: atom_id res chain seq x y z
N MET A 1 -6.17 30.45 -15.96
CA MET A 1 -4.70 30.40 -15.79
C MET A 1 -4.46 30.33 -14.29
N ASN A 2 -4.45 29.10 -13.72
CA ASN A 2 -4.23 28.92 -12.28
C ASN A 2 -2.71 28.87 -12.05
N GLU A 3 -2.22 29.85 -11.31
CA GLU A 3 -0.84 29.88 -10.84
C GLU A 3 -0.55 28.61 -10.03
N ILE A 4 0.32 27.76 -10.56
CA ILE A 4 0.95 26.67 -9.80
C ILE A 4 1.92 27.39 -8.86
N LYS A 5 1.49 27.67 -7.62
CA LYS A 5 2.41 28.14 -6.58
C LYS A 5 3.41 27.02 -6.31
N THR A 6 4.64 27.20 -6.77
CA THR A 6 5.77 26.36 -6.36
C THR A 6 5.97 26.59 -4.86
N LEU A 7 5.54 25.64 -4.03
CA LEU A 7 5.81 25.66 -2.60
C LEU A 7 7.34 25.60 -2.40
N ASN A 8 7.87 26.48 -1.56
CA ASN A 8 9.24 26.34 -1.11
C ASN A 8 9.38 25.09 -0.22
N LYS A 9 10.60 24.61 0.01
CA LYS A 9 10.87 23.38 0.76
C LYS A 9 10.19 23.36 2.16
N ILE A 10 10.12 24.49 2.84
CA ILE A 10 9.47 24.65 4.15
C ILE A 10 7.95 24.47 4.01
N GLY A 11 7.33 25.11 3.02
CA GLY A 11 5.90 24.94 2.76
C GLY A 11 5.50 23.52 2.37
N ALA A 12 6.36 22.80 1.63
CA ALA A 12 6.13 21.40 1.29
C ALA A 12 6.21 20.49 2.52
N ILE A 13 7.18 20.69 3.41
CA ILE A 13 7.33 19.93 4.66
C ILE A 13 6.12 20.17 5.58
N THR A 14 5.68 21.41 5.75
CA THR A 14 4.51 21.75 6.58
C THR A 14 3.26 21.06 6.03
N LEU A 15 3.03 21.10 4.73
CA LEU A 15 1.91 20.43 4.10
C LEU A 15 1.93 18.90 4.33
N SER A 16 3.10 18.27 4.21
CA SER A 16 3.25 16.84 4.48
C SER A 16 2.91 16.47 5.92
N ILE A 17 3.36 17.26 6.90
CA ILE A 17 3.04 17.05 8.32
C ILE A 17 1.53 17.15 8.56
N ASP A 18 0.86 18.12 7.97
CA ASP A 18 -0.59 18.29 8.12
C ASP A 18 -1.38 17.14 7.48
N ILE A 19 -0.94 16.66 6.32
CA ILE A 19 -1.53 15.47 5.66
C ILE A 19 -1.38 14.24 6.55
N ILE A 20 -0.18 13.99 7.09
CA ILE A 20 0.09 12.83 7.96
C ILE A 20 -0.80 12.88 9.20
N LYS A 21 -0.91 14.03 9.88
CA LYS A 21 -1.76 14.21 11.06
C LYS A 21 -3.24 13.97 10.74
N GLN A 22 -3.72 14.51 9.63
CA GLN A 22 -5.11 14.32 9.20
C GLN A 22 -5.38 12.85 8.89
N ASN A 23 -4.52 12.21 8.11
CA ASN A 23 -4.69 10.81 7.74
C ASN A 23 -4.60 9.88 8.96
N LYS A 24 -3.69 10.17 9.93
CA LYS A 24 -3.61 9.41 11.18
C LYS A 24 -4.95 9.42 11.93
N LYS A 25 -5.53 10.62 12.16
CA LYS A 25 -6.82 10.74 12.82
C LYS A 25 -7.91 9.97 12.12
N SER A 26 -7.95 10.05 10.80
CA SER A 26 -8.98 9.37 10.00
C SER A 26 -8.78 7.84 10.01
N TRP A 27 -7.54 7.35 9.93
CA TRP A 27 -7.24 5.94 10.06
C TRP A 27 -7.58 5.39 11.44
N ASP A 28 -7.31 6.14 12.54
CA ASP A 28 -7.73 5.76 13.89
C ASP A 28 -9.25 5.65 14.01
N THR A 29 -9.99 6.53 13.33
CA THR A 29 -11.47 6.52 13.30
C THR A 29 -12.00 5.26 12.60
N VAL A 30 -11.48 4.93 11.41
CA VAL A 30 -12.02 3.84 10.57
C VAL A 30 -11.35 2.48 10.79
N ALA A 31 -10.42 2.38 11.72
CA ALA A 31 -9.62 1.17 11.96
C ALA A 31 -10.47 -0.10 12.14
N HIS A 32 -11.64 0.00 12.80
CA HIS A 32 -12.53 -1.13 13.04
C HIS A 32 -13.11 -1.75 11.76
N HIS A 33 -13.11 -1.05 10.63
CA HIS A 33 -13.51 -1.62 9.34
C HIS A 33 -12.46 -2.59 8.76
N PHE A 34 -11.26 -2.58 9.31
CA PHE A 34 -10.12 -3.37 8.83
C PHE A 34 -9.68 -4.46 9.82
N ASP A 35 -10.28 -4.49 11.03
CA ASP A 35 -10.02 -5.54 11.99
C ASP A 35 -10.49 -6.90 11.45
N GLY A 36 -9.62 -7.91 11.55
CA GLY A 36 -9.88 -9.24 11.01
C GLY A 36 -9.90 -9.36 9.49
N LYS A 37 -9.44 -8.34 8.77
CA LYS A 37 -9.31 -8.37 7.31
C LYS A 37 -7.86 -8.49 6.92
N ASP A 38 -7.56 -9.58 6.24
CA ASP A 38 -6.24 -9.83 5.71
C ASP A 38 -6.04 -9.03 4.42
N ALA A 39 -4.97 -8.24 4.35
CA ALA A 39 -4.49 -7.76 3.08
C ALA A 39 -3.95 -8.97 2.30
N LEU A 40 -2.97 -9.72 2.86
CA LEU A 40 -2.58 -11.02 2.33
C LEU A 40 -3.55 -12.12 2.79
N PRO A 41 -3.83 -13.12 1.93
CA PRO A 41 -3.15 -13.43 0.67
C PRO A 41 -3.53 -12.57 -0.53
N GLY A 42 -4.51 -11.67 -0.47
CA GLY A 42 -4.90 -10.80 -1.58
C GLY A 42 -3.94 -9.61 -1.76
N TYR A 43 -3.68 -9.19 -2.99
CA TYR A 43 -2.89 -8.00 -3.27
C TYR A 43 -3.74 -6.73 -3.42
N GLY A 44 -5.05 -6.86 -3.49
CA GLY A 44 -5.97 -5.74 -3.62
C GLY A 44 -7.38 -6.17 -4.05
N PRO A 45 -8.31 -5.22 -4.21
CA PRO A 45 -9.69 -5.50 -4.60
C PRO A 45 -9.79 -6.20 -5.94
N PHE A 46 -10.33 -7.42 -5.95
CA PHE A 46 -10.44 -8.34 -7.10
C PHE A 46 -9.12 -8.83 -7.69
N ALA A 47 -7.98 -8.34 -7.19
CA ALA A 47 -6.66 -8.71 -7.68
C ALA A 47 -6.33 -10.17 -7.34
N GLN A 48 -5.39 -10.74 -8.10
CA GLN A 48 -4.82 -12.05 -7.83
C GLN A 48 -4.24 -12.13 -6.41
N THR A 49 -4.17 -13.34 -5.88
CA THR A 49 -3.68 -13.63 -4.53
C THR A 49 -2.21 -14.06 -4.56
N GLU A 50 -1.60 -14.18 -3.37
CA GLU A 50 -0.25 -14.74 -3.24
C GLU A 50 -0.20 -16.21 -3.64
N GLU A 51 -1.28 -16.96 -3.42
CA GLU A 51 -1.40 -18.35 -3.88
C GLU A 51 -1.36 -18.46 -5.41
N GLU A 52 -1.84 -17.45 -6.13
CA GLU A 52 -1.82 -17.40 -7.60
C GLU A 52 -0.49 -16.86 -8.15
N LEU A 53 0.15 -15.91 -7.46
CA LEU A 53 1.33 -15.20 -7.96
C LEU A 53 2.66 -15.72 -7.40
N GLY A 54 2.68 -16.20 -6.15
CA GLY A 54 3.89 -16.75 -5.51
C GLY A 54 5.04 -15.76 -5.36
N LEU A 55 4.75 -14.46 -5.16
CA LEU A 55 5.77 -13.40 -5.21
C LEU A 55 6.73 -13.43 -4.02
N PHE A 56 6.27 -13.85 -2.84
CA PHE A 56 7.11 -13.95 -1.64
C PHE A 56 8.04 -15.16 -1.67
N GLY A 57 7.64 -16.21 -2.42
CA GLY A 57 8.37 -17.47 -2.42
C GLY A 57 8.49 -18.07 -1.01
N GLU A 58 9.62 -18.72 -0.71
CA GLU A 58 9.86 -19.31 0.60
C GLU A 58 10.18 -18.23 1.64
N VAL A 59 9.37 -18.12 2.68
CA VAL A 59 9.54 -17.14 3.77
C VAL A 59 9.96 -17.77 5.12
N SER A 60 10.08 -19.10 5.17
CA SER A 60 10.53 -19.82 6.37
C SER A 60 11.89 -19.32 6.83
N ASN A 61 12.02 -19.07 8.13
CA ASN A 61 13.21 -18.51 8.78
C ASN A 61 13.63 -17.11 8.31
N LYS A 62 12.82 -16.41 7.51
CA LYS A 62 13.09 -15.05 7.06
C LYS A 62 12.60 -14.01 8.08
N LYS A 63 13.28 -12.87 8.10
CA LYS A 63 12.88 -11.67 8.82
C LYS A 63 12.10 -10.77 7.88
N VAL A 64 10.88 -10.45 8.26
CA VAL A 64 9.97 -9.69 7.42
C VAL A 64 9.57 -8.36 8.05
N LEU A 65 9.38 -7.33 7.22
CA LEU A 65 8.90 -6.02 7.63
C LEU A 65 7.70 -5.63 6.77
N ASP A 66 6.58 -5.34 7.42
CA ASP A 66 5.36 -4.82 6.78
C ASP A 66 5.26 -3.31 6.99
N ILE A 67 5.24 -2.57 5.89
CA ILE A 67 5.09 -1.10 5.87
C ILE A 67 3.62 -0.74 5.61
N GLY A 68 2.93 -0.29 6.65
CA GLY A 68 1.48 -0.12 6.69
C GLY A 68 0.81 -1.42 7.11
N CYS A 69 1.27 -1.99 8.23
CA CYS A 69 0.88 -3.34 8.67
C CYS A 69 -0.57 -3.46 9.16
N GLY A 70 -1.28 -2.34 9.34
CA GLY A 70 -2.65 -2.32 9.79
C GLY A 70 -2.86 -3.13 11.07
N SER A 71 -3.88 -3.97 11.10
CA SER A 71 -4.22 -4.84 12.22
C SER A 71 -3.36 -6.12 12.35
N GLY A 72 -2.26 -6.22 11.56
CA GLY A 72 -1.25 -7.27 11.68
C GLY A 72 -1.59 -8.61 11.03
N HIS A 73 -2.70 -8.72 10.31
CA HIS A 73 -3.12 -9.99 9.71
C HIS A 73 -2.18 -10.47 8.60
N SER A 74 -1.63 -9.55 7.79
CA SER A 74 -0.61 -9.91 6.81
C SER A 74 0.67 -10.44 7.46
N LEU A 75 1.06 -9.90 8.63
CA LEU A 75 2.16 -10.43 9.41
C LEU A 75 1.82 -11.81 10.00
N ARG A 76 0.58 -12.03 10.44
CA ARG A 76 0.09 -13.36 10.86
C ARG A 76 0.21 -14.37 9.72
N TYR A 77 -0.19 -14.01 8.51
CA TYR A 77 -0.02 -14.83 7.31
C TYR A 77 1.45 -15.24 7.08
N MET A 78 2.40 -14.31 7.30
CA MET A 78 3.84 -14.61 7.21
C MET A 78 4.32 -15.53 8.33
N ALA A 79 3.82 -15.34 9.57
CA ALA A 79 4.15 -16.21 10.70
C ALA A 79 3.72 -17.66 10.45
N GLU A 80 2.52 -17.86 9.93
CA GLU A 80 1.98 -19.19 9.59
C GLU A 80 2.79 -19.90 8.51
N ARG A 81 3.58 -19.16 7.73
CA ARG A 81 4.53 -19.68 6.73
C ARG A 81 5.98 -19.76 7.25
N GLY A 82 6.17 -19.63 8.56
CA GLY A 82 7.44 -19.87 9.21
C GLY A 82 8.42 -18.70 9.19
N ALA A 83 7.97 -17.47 8.93
CA ALA A 83 8.82 -16.29 9.12
C ALA A 83 9.32 -16.23 10.57
N SER A 84 10.60 -15.94 10.77
CA SER A 84 11.25 -16.04 12.09
C SER A 84 11.06 -14.79 12.94
N GLU A 85 10.98 -13.63 12.31
CA GLU A 85 10.76 -12.35 12.99
C GLU A 85 9.80 -11.49 12.15
N LEU A 86 8.84 -10.91 12.83
CA LEU A 86 7.80 -10.07 12.24
C LEU A 86 7.94 -8.64 12.72
N TRP A 87 8.11 -7.72 11.80
CA TRP A 87 8.21 -6.30 12.10
C TRP A 87 7.12 -5.55 11.34
N GLY A 88 6.48 -4.58 12.00
CA GLY A 88 5.41 -3.79 11.40
C GLY A 88 5.50 -2.32 11.73
N VAL A 89 5.19 -1.48 10.76
CA VAL A 89 5.04 -0.03 10.93
C VAL A 89 3.67 0.37 10.43
N ASP A 90 2.91 1.10 11.24
CA ASP A 90 1.64 1.67 10.82
C ASP A 90 1.46 3.08 11.42
N LEU A 91 0.73 3.93 10.75
CA LEU A 91 0.46 5.31 11.20
C LEU A 91 -0.58 5.35 12.34
N SER A 92 -1.52 4.40 12.37
CA SER A 92 -2.66 4.37 13.29
C SER A 92 -2.32 3.65 14.60
N GLU A 93 -2.50 4.33 15.73
CA GLU A 93 -2.37 3.73 17.07
C GLU A 93 -3.41 2.63 17.29
N THR A 94 -4.62 2.83 16.78
CA THR A 94 -5.70 1.84 16.87
C THR A 94 -5.35 0.57 16.12
N GLN A 95 -4.79 0.68 14.93
CA GLN A 95 -4.31 -0.47 14.15
C GLN A 95 -3.17 -1.21 14.86
N ILE A 96 -2.16 -0.49 15.34
CA ILE A 96 -1.05 -1.09 16.11
C ILE A 96 -1.57 -1.82 17.36
N SER A 97 -2.51 -1.22 18.10
CA SER A 97 -3.12 -1.88 19.27
C SER A 97 -3.87 -3.17 18.91
N THR A 98 -4.45 -3.23 17.73
CA THR A 98 -5.11 -4.45 17.23
C THR A 98 -4.05 -5.46 16.76
N ALA A 99 -2.99 -5.01 16.08
CA ALA A 99 -1.89 -5.87 15.63
C ALA A 99 -1.18 -6.56 16.79
N GLU A 100 -0.97 -5.89 17.93
CA GLU A 100 -0.45 -6.48 19.16
C GLU A 100 -1.28 -7.69 19.64
N LYS A 101 -2.61 -7.60 19.53
CA LYS A 101 -3.53 -8.70 19.89
C LYS A 101 -3.48 -9.82 18.85
N THR A 102 -3.42 -9.46 17.58
CA THR A 102 -3.35 -10.41 16.45
C THR A 102 -2.08 -11.26 16.53
N LEU A 103 -0.96 -10.67 16.96
CA LEU A 103 0.36 -11.29 16.94
C LEU A 103 0.85 -11.77 18.32
N LYS A 104 0.01 -11.74 19.36
CA LYS A 104 0.36 -12.00 20.78
C LYS A 104 1.14 -13.27 21.06
N ASP A 105 1.06 -14.27 20.20
CA ASP A 105 1.65 -15.61 20.35
C ASP A 105 2.85 -15.85 19.41
N VAL A 106 3.31 -14.81 18.71
CA VAL A 106 4.48 -14.86 17.83
C VAL A 106 5.46 -13.73 18.16
N ILE A 107 6.74 -13.91 17.82
CA ILE A 107 7.76 -12.87 18.00
C ILE A 107 7.50 -11.73 17.00
N HIS A 108 7.23 -10.54 17.53
CA HIS A 108 6.95 -9.37 16.70
C HIS A 108 7.48 -8.06 17.30
N HIS A 109 7.64 -7.06 16.45
CA HIS A 109 8.03 -5.69 16.80
C HIS A 109 7.16 -4.71 16.00
N LEU A 110 6.37 -3.90 16.70
CA LEU A 110 5.43 -2.97 16.08
C LEU A 110 5.75 -1.52 16.43
N PHE A 111 5.60 -0.63 15.45
CA PHE A 111 5.91 0.79 15.59
C PHE A 111 4.77 1.65 15.04
N CYS A 112 4.30 2.59 15.86
CA CYS A 112 3.33 3.59 15.40
C CYS A 112 4.08 4.79 14.82
N SER A 113 4.19 4.87 13.50
CA SER A 113 4.96 5.92 12.82
C SER A 113 4.55 6.08 11.36
N PRO A 114 4.73 7.28 10.77
CA PRO A 114 4.69 7.43 9.31
C PRO A 114 5.78 6.58 8.64
N MET A 115 5.46 6.00 7.48
CA MET A 115 6.36 5.10 6.76
C MET A 115 7.59 5.80 6.16
N GLU A 116 7.53 7.11 5.98
CA GLU A 116 8.64 7.96 5.51
C GLU A 116 9.56 8.44 6.65
N ALA A 117 9.26 8.10 7.90
CA ALA A 117 10.06 8.52 9.05
C ALA A 117 11.17 7.53 9.39
N GLU A 118 12.38 8.04 9.65
CA GLU A 118 13.46 7.23 10.21
C GLU A 118 13.21 6.99 11.70
N ILE A 119 12.94 5.76 12.09
CA ILE A 119 12.56 5.37 13.45
C ILE A 119 13.57 4.42 14.11
N GLY A 120 14.77 4.31 13.56
CA GLY A 120 15.82 3.48 14.13
C GLY A 120 15.69 1.99 13.83
N LEU A 121 14.93 1.59 12.82
CA LEU A 121 14.88 0.19 12.39
C LEU A 121 16.28 -0.29 11.94
N PRO A 122 16.62 -1.56 12.18
CA PRO A 122 17.92 -2.10 11.81
C PRO A 122 18.13 -2.06 10.30
N LYS A 123 19.32 -1.62 9.89
CA LYS A 123 19.72 -1.55 8.48
C LYS A 123 20.30 -2.90 8.03
N GLN A 124 20.11 -3.23 6.74
CA GLN A 124 20.58 -4.48 6.14
C GLN A 124 20.17 -5.71 6.99
N TYR A 125 18.95 -5.75 7.42
CA TYR A 125 18.47 -6.71 8.40
C TYR A 125 17.34 -7.62 7.89
N PHE A 126 16.47 -7.10 7.05
CA PHE A 126 15.30 -7.83 6.59
C PHE A 126 15.58 -8.57 5.28
N ASP A 127 15.03 -9.77 5.19
CA ASP A 127 15.07 -10.59 3.98
C ASP A 127 13.97 -10.16 3.01
N VAL A 128 12.81 -9.75 3.56
CA VAL A 128 11.65 -9.28 2.82
C VAL A 128 11.07 -8.04 3.49
N VAL A 129 10.85 -6.99 2.71
CA VAL A 129 10.00 -5.86 3.09
C VAL A 129 8.80 -5.86 2.15
N TYR A 130 7.62 -5.60 2.67
CA TYR A 130 6.44 -5.49 1.84
C TYR A 130 5.50 -4.38 2.32
N SER A 131 4.58 -3.97 1.43
CA SER A 131 3.56 -2.97 1.72
C SER A 131 2.32 -3.27 0.88
N ILE A 132 1.32 -3.91 1.50
CA ILE A 132 0.12 -4.32 0.78
C ILE A 132 -0.96 -3.26 0.96
N TYR A 133 -1.30 -2.59 -0.13
CA TYR A 133 -2.31 -1.54 -0.20
C TYR A 133 -2.07 -0.35 0.76
N ALA A 134 -0.79 -0.07 1.10
CA ALA A 134 -0.43 1.01 2.01
C ALA A 134 0.55 2.04 1.42
N ILE A 135 1.44 1.64 0.51
CA ILE A 135 2.52 2.51 0.00
C ILE A 135 2.03 3.83 -0.61
N GLY A 136 0.82 3.88 -1.13
CA GLY A 136 0.25 5.08 -1.74
C GLY A 136 -0.06 6.20 -0.75
N TRP A 137 -0.12 5.91 0.55
CA TRP A 137 -0.38 6.90 1.60
C TRP A 137 0.84 7.76 1.94
N THR A 138 2.06 7.34 1.60
CA THR A 138 3.25 8.13 1.91
C THR A 138 3.19 9.50 1.25
N THR A 139 3.60 10.53 1.98
CA THR A 139 3.73 11.90 1.45
C THR A 139 5.08 12.13 0.77
N ASP A 140 6.08 11.28 1.04
CA ASP A 140 7.41 11.30 0.42
C ASP A 140 7.84 9.90 -0.04
N LEU A 141 7.46 9.56 -1.27
CA LEU A 141 7.76 8.25 -1.86
C LEU A 141 9.27 8.00 -1.99
N ALA A 142 10.04 9.04 -2.33
CA ALA A 142 11.48 8.94 -2.48
C ALA A 142 12.18 8.62 -1.15
N ALA A 143 11.80 9.31 -0.06
CA ALA A 143 12.32 9.02 1.27
C ALA A 143 11.92 7.62 1.72
N THR A 144 10.65 7.23 1.53
CA THR A 144 10.13 5.91 1.88
C THR A 144 10.92 4.80 1.19
N PHE A 145 11.13 4.87 -0.13
CA PHE A 145 11.88 3.85 -0.86
C PHE A 145 13.35 3.79 -0.45
N LYS A 146 14.00 4.92 -0.19
CA LYS A 146 15.37 4.94 0.34
C LYS A 146 15.48 4.29 1.72
N LEU A 147 14.51 4.53 2.61
CA LEU A 147 14.47 3.87 3.91
C LEU A 147 14.28 2.36 3.76
N ILE A 148 13.32 1.91 2.97
CA ILE A 148 13.08 0.49 2.69
C ILE A 148 14.33 -0.19 2.13
N HIS A 149 14.99 0.45 1.13
CA HIS A 149 16.24 -0.05 0.60
C HIS A 149 17.32 -0.21 1.68
N SER A 150 17.43 0.76 2.60
CA SER A 150 18.40 0.70 3.68
C SER A 150 18.15 -0.44 4.67
N TYR A 151 16.88 -0.81 4.89
CA TYR A 151 16.47 -1.87 5.80
C TYR A 151 16.75 -3.28 5.26
N LEU A 152 16.66 -3.45 3.94
CA LEU A 152 16.88 -4.73 3.29
C LEU A 152 18.34 -5.16 3.32
N LYS A 153 18.57 -6.46 3.46
CA LYS A 153 19.86 -7.12 3.15
C LYS A 153 20.14 -7.01 1.64
N PRO A 154 21.42 -7.08 1.21
CA PRO A 154 21.74 -7.36 -0.20
C PRO A 154 20.98 -8.61 -0.66
N GLY A 155 20.36 -8.56 -1.83
CA GLY A 155 19.51 -9.63 -2.35
C GLY A 155 18.13 -9.74 -1.69
N GLY A 156 17.81 -8.91 -0.70
CA GLY A 156 16.48 -8.86 -0.08
C GLY A 156 15.43 -8.27 -1.02
N SER A 157 14.18 -8.71 -0.90
CA SER A 157 13.09 -8.31 -1.78
C SER A 157 12.17 -7.26 -1.16
N PHE A 158 11.70 -6.32 -2.00
CA PHE A 158 10.63 -5.40 -1.69
C PHE A 158 9.45 -5.65 -2.61
N ILE A 159 8.28 -5.94 -2.03
CA ILE A 159 7.04 -6.20 -2.75
C ILE A 159 6.00 -5.23 -2.25
N PHE A 160 5.33 -4.53 -3.14
CA PHE A 160 4.20 -3.72 -2.74
C PHE A 160 3.06 -3.77 -3.76
N SER A 161 1.87 -3.52 -3.28
CA SER A 161 0.69 -3.31 -4.10
C SER A 161 0.02 -1.98 -3.75
N TRP A 162 -0.66 -1.41 -4.74
CA TRP A 162 -1.46 -0.21 -4.57
C TRP A 162 -2.51 -0.13 -5.67
N ASP A 163 -3.50 0.75 -5.50
CA ASP A 163 -4.43 1.12 -6.57
C ASP A 163 -3.67 1.36 -7.87
N HIS A 164 -4.12 0.72 -8.95
CA HIS A 164 -3.55 1.04 -10.26
C HIS A 164 -3.79 2.52 -10.59
N PRO A 165 -2.76 3.30 -10.90
CA PRO A 165 -2.89 4.76 -11.07
C PRO A 165 -3.94 5.19 -12.08
N LEU A 166 -4.17 4.39 -13.14
CA LEU A 166 -5.23 4.65 -14.11
C LEU A 166 -6.62 4.37 -13.52
N TYR A 167 -6.74 3.35 -12.67
CA TYR A 167 -8.03 2.93 -12.11
C TYR A 167 -8.70 4.05 -11.30
N ALA A 168 -7.91 4.88 -10.60
CA ALA A 168 -8.40 6.03 -9.87
C ALA A 168 -9.16 7.06 -10.74
N HIS A 169 -8.92 7.04 -12.05
CA HIS A 169 -9.57 7.91 -13.03
C HIS A 169 -10.76 7.25 -13.74
N LEU A 170 -11.01 5.96 -13.48
CA LEU A 170 -12.11 5.23 -14.12
C LEU A 170 -13.39 5.40 -13.31
N LYS A 171 -14.42 5.93 -13.98
CA LYS A 171 -15.78 5.98 -13.47
C LYS A 171 -16.66 5.08 -14.33
N SER A 172 -17.75 4.60 -13.75
CA SER A 172 -18.80 3.93 -14.51
C SER A 172 -20.14 4.59 -14.24
N ARG A 173 -20.95 4.70 -15.29
CA ARG A 173 -22.30 5.24 -15.22
C ARG A 173 -23.15 4.60 -16.32
N ASN A 174 -24.30 4.06 -15.97
CA ASN A 174 -25.23 3.42 -16.91
C ASN A 174 -24.57 2.33 -17.78
N GLY A 175 -23.60 1.61 -17.26
CA GLY A 175 -22.88 0.56 -17.98
C GLY A 175 -21.74 1.04 -18.89
N GLU A 176 -21.48 2.32 -18.96
CA GLU A 176 -20.35 2.88 -19.68
C GLU A 176 -19.20 3.19 -18.70
N ILE A 177 -17.98 2.85 -19.09
CA ILE A 177 -16.77 3.23 -18.36
C ILE A 177 -16.14 4.43 -19.07
N TYR A 178 -15.83 5.47 -18.33
CA TYR A 178 -15.21 6.68 -18.86
C TYR A 178 -14.08 7.17 -17.95
N LEU A 179 -13.17 7.96 -18.50
CA LEU A 179 -12.10 8.64 -17.76
C LEU A 179 -12.63 9.94 -17.16
N ASP A 180 -12.42 10.12 -15.86
CA ASP A 180 -12.72 11.34 -15.14
C ASP A 180 -11.43 12.03 -14.68
N GLY A 181 -11.25 13.27 -15.07
CA GLY A 181 -10.07 14.05 -14.78
C GLY A 181 -8.87 13.73 -15.68
N SER A 182 -7.67 13.99 -15.19
CA SER A 182 -6.43 13.83 -15.96
C SER A 182 -5.41 12.96 -15.24
N TYR A 183 -5.02 11.86 -15.85
CA TYR A 183 -3.93 10.99 -15.42
C TYR A 183 -2.57 11.72 -15.37
N GLN A 184 -2.42 12.79 -16.14
CA GLN A 184 -1.17 13.57 -16.18
C GLN A 184 -0.97 14.45 -14.93
N ASN A 185 -2.02 14.70 -14.17
CA ASN A 185 -1.97 15.54 -12.98
C ASN A 185 -1.61 14.71 -11.74
N GLU A 186 -0.36 14.80 -11.30
CA GLU A 186 0.06 14.34 -10.00
C GLU A 186 -0.19 15.44 -8.96
N GLY A 187 -0.67 15.06 -7.80
CA GLY A 187 -1.03 15.97 -6.73
C GLY A 187 -1.68 15.19 -5.58
N VAL A 188 -2.73 15.72 -5.02
CA VAL A 188 -3.48 15.05 -3.96
C VAL A 188 -4.96 14.95 -4.32
N THR A 189 -5.62 13.88 -3.85
CA THR A 189 -7.07 13.79 -3.80
C THR A 189 -7.50 13.88 -2.34
N GLN A 190 -8.53 14.66 -2.07
CA GLN A 190 -9.12 14.79 -0.75
C GLN A 190 -10.53 14.19 -0.76
N TYR A 191 -10.82 13.34 0.20
CA TYR A 191 -12.14 12.80 0.45
C TYR A 191 -12.59 13.26 1.83
N GLN A 192 -13.86 13.68 1.98
CA GLN A 192 -14.43 14.08 3.27
C GLN A 192 -14.88 12.88 4.09
N ASN A 193 -15.28 11.82 3.41
CA ASN A 193 -15.75 10.58 4.03
C ASN A 193 -14.86 9.42 3.61
N PHE A 194 -14.51 8.57 4.57
CA PHE A 194 -13.77 7.34 4.33
C PHE A 194 -14.49 6.17 5.00
N LYS A 195 -14.70 5.09 4.24
CA LYS A 195 -15.47 3.91 4.71
C LYS A 195 -16.88 4.23 5.23
N GLY A 196 -17.50 5.31 4.74
CA GLY A 196 -18.84 5.71 5.15
C GLY A 196 -18.90 6.60 6.40
N GLU A 197 -17.75 6.93 6.98
CA GLU A 197 -17.63 7.80 8.13
C GLU A 197 -17.08 9.19 7.76
N GLU A 198 -17.37 10.19 8.56
CA GLU A 198 -16.76 11.52 8.48
C GLU A 198 -15.31 11.44 8.95
N ALA A 199 -14.44 10.99 8.08
CA ALA A 199 -13.02 10.79 8.30
C ALA A 199 -12.26 11.31 7.08
N PRO A 200 -11.93 12.62 7.04
CA PRO A 200 -11.28 13.23 5.88
C PRO A 200 -9.90 12.65 5.63
N VAL A 201 -9.64 12.20 4.40
CA VAL A 201 -8.34 11.66 3.99
C VAL A 201 -7.78 12.41 2.80
N ILE A 202 -6.47 12.51 2.74
CA ILE A 202 -5.72 13.13 1.66
C ILE A 202 -4.75 12.09 1.10
N ILE A 203 -4.94 11.74 -0.16
CA ILE A 203 -4.17 10.67 -0.83
C ILE A 203 -3.35 11.30 -1.96
N PRO A 204 -2.02 11.16 -1.96
CA PRO A 204 -1.18 11.56 -3.08
C PRO A 204 -1.51 10.75 -4.34
N LYS A 205 -1.68 11.44 -5.47
CA LYS A 205 -1.83 10.82 -6.80
C LYS A 205 -0.47 10.74 -7.47
N ARG A 206 -0.15 9.58 -8.00
CA ARG A 206 1.10 9.33 -8.72
C ARG A 206 0.83 8.49 -9.94
N LYS A 207 1.62 8.70 -10.99
CA LYS A 207 1.61 7.83 -12.16
C LYS A 207 2.36 6.54 -11.88
N LEU A 208 2.07 5.48 -12.62
CA LEU A 208 2.85 4.24 -12.56
C LEU A 208 4.35 4.51 -12.78
N ALA A 209 4.67 5.37 -13.76
CA ALA A 209 6.04 5.76 -14.03
C ALA A 209 6.75 6.43 -12.84
N THR A 210 6.01 7.13 -11.97
CA THR A 210 6.58 7.76 -10.77
C THR A 210 7.05 6.70 -9.78
N TYR A 211 6.24 5.66 -9.52
CA TYR A 211 6.66 4.54 -8.66
C TYR A 211 7.89 3.83 -9.21
N ILE A 212 7.90 3.51 -10.50
CA ILE A 212 9.02 2.83 -11.17
C ILE A 212 10.30 3.67 -11.08
N ASN A 213 10.22 4.95 -11.42
CA ASN A 213 11.38 5.83 -11.43
C ASN A 213 11.94 6.09 -10.03
N GLU A 214 11.09 6.20 -9.00
CA GLU A 214 11.56 6.36 -7.62
C GLU A 214 12.19 5.08 -7.07
N LEU A 215 11.74 3.87 -7.46
CA LEU A 215 12.45 2.63 -7.16
C LEU A 215 13.85 2.61 -7.78
N ILE A 216 13.97 2.95 -9.07
CA ILE A 216 15.26 3.01 -9.78
C ILE A 216 16.21 4.03 -9.11
N LYS A 217 15.71 5.20 -8.73
CA LYS A 217 16.51 6.23 -8.03
C LYS A 217 16.91 5.79 -6.61
N ALA A 218 16.19 4.88 -6.01
CA ALA A 218 16.51 4.30 -4.71
C ALA A 218 17.38 3.03 -4.82
N ASP A 219 17.97 2.78 -6.00
CA ASP A 219 18.88 1.66 -6.31
C ASP A 219 18.22 0.27 -6.21
N PHE A 220 16.90 0.18 -6.44
CA PHE A 220 16.23 -1.11 -6.59
C PHE A 220 16.35 -1.65 -8.02
N MET A 221 16.58 -2.95 -8.14
CA MET A 221 16.39 -3.70 -9.36
C MET A 221 14.94 -4.19 -9.42
N ILE A 222 14.16 -3.73 -10.38
CA ILE A 222 12.78 -4.16 -10.57
C ILE A 222 12.79 -5.55 -11.20
N GLU A 223 12.17 -6.52 -10.51
CA GLU A 223 12.04 -7.90 -10.98
C GLU A 223 10.76 -8.08 -11.79
N SER A 224 9.64 -7.52 -11.31
CA SER A 224 8.37 -7.55 -12.03
C SER A 224 7.49 -6.35 -11.73
N VAL A 225 6.71 -5.96 -12.73
CA VAL A 225 5.60 -5.00 -12.63
C VAL A 225 4.36 -5.73 -13.15
N ILE A 226 3.37 -5.90 -12.29
CA ILE A 226 2.15 -6.64 -12.58
C ILE A 226 0.97 -5.66 -12.52
N GLU A 227 0.23 -5.58 -13.60
CA GLU A 227 -1.10 -5.01 -13.66
C GLU A 227 -2.07 -6.17 -13.44
N SER A 228 -2.71 -6.21 -12.25
CA SER A 228 -3.40 -7.43 -11.82
C SER A 228 -4.56 -7.83 -12.72
N ASP A 229 -4.61 -9.11 -13.05
CA ASP A 229 -5.82 -9.76 -13.50
C ASP A 229 -6.81 -9.94 -12.34
N VAL A 230 -8.04 -10.30 -12.65
CA VAL A 230 -9.02 -10.70 -11.64
C VAL A 230 -8.65 -12.10 -11.12
N SER A 231 -8.62 -12.23 -9.77
CA SER A 231 -8.36 -13.52 -9.13
C SER A 231 -9.37 -14.58 -9.56
N SER A 232 -8.89 -15.81 -9.74
CA SER A 232 -9.70 -17.00 -10.05
C SER A 232 -10.80 -17.27 -9.02
N GLY A 233 -10.66 -16.76 -7.79
CA GLY A 233 -11.71 -16.79 -6.78
C GLY A 233 -13.01 -16.09 -7.19
N PHE A 234 -12.98 -15.27 -8.24
CA PHE A 234 -14.16 -14.60 -8.83
C PHE A 234 -14.64 -15.27 -10.14
N ASP A 235 -14.11 -16.42 -10.50
CA ASP A 235 -14.57 -17.16 -11.68
C ASP A 235 -16.03 -17.57 -11.51
N GLY A 236 -16.83 -17.32 -12.55
CA GLY A 236 -18.27 -17.59 -12.50
C GLY A 236 -19.10 -16.57 -11.66
N ALA A 237 -18.48 -15.61 -10.99
CA ALA A 237 -19.22 -14.56 -10.29
C ALA A 237 -19.97 -13.66 -11.29
N SER A 238 -21.20 -13.28 -10.92
CA SER A 238 -22.04 -12.37 -11.72
C SER A 238 -21.34 -11.02 -11.90
N GLU A 239 -21.33 -10.55 -13.13
CA GLU A 239 -20.78 -9.25 -13.50
C GLU A 239 -21.93 -8.22 -13.52
N GLU A 240 -22.21 -7.63 -12.37
CA GLU A 240 -23.18 -6.56 -12.30
C GLU A 240 -22.54 -5.21 -12.65
N ILE A 241 -23.22 -4.44 -13.49
CA ILE A 241 -22.86 -3.05 -13.76
C ILE A 241 -23.01 -2.26 -12.46
N SER A 242 -21.94 -1.59 -12.04
CA SER A 242 -21.91 -0.89 -10.77
C SER A 242 -21.12 0.40 -10.86
N ASP A 243 -21.68 1.46 -10.30
CA ASP A 243 -21.00 2.76 -10.17
C ASP A 243 -20.05 2.83 -8.96
N ARG A 244 -19.92 1.74 -8.18
CA ARG A 244 -18.97 1.67 -7.07
C ARG A 244 -17.54 1.87 -7.56
N TYR A 245 -16.69 2.45 -6.69
CA TYR A 245 -15.28 2.64 -7.00
C TYR A 245 -14.63 1.31 -7.41
N TYR A 246 -14.70 0.29 -6.59
CA TYR A 246 -14.34 -1.08 -6.98
C TYR A 246 -15.58 -1.86 -7.39
N SER A 247 -15.52 -2.48 -8.56
CA SER A 247 -16.54 -3.40 -9.05
C SER A 247 -15.91 -4.46 -9.95
N LEU A 248 -16.46 -5.67 -9.93
CA LEU A 248 -16.00 -6.76 -10.79
C LEU A 248 -16.18 -6.39 -12.27
N TYR A 249 -17.21 -5.62 -12.60
CA TYR A 249 -17.45 -5.09 -13.94
C TYR A 249 -16.26 -4.27 -14.47
N LYS A 250 -15.70 -3.36 -13.65
CA LYS A 250 -14.51 -2.60 -14.03
C LYS A 250 -13.23 -3.44 -13.95
N ALA A 251 -13.12 -4.28 -12.94
CA ALA A 251 -11.92 -5.10 -12.71
C ALA A 251 -11.62 -6.05 -13.88
N ARG A 252 -12.64 -6.58 -14.53
CA ARG A 252 -12.49 -7.43 -15.74
C ARG A 252 -12.10 -6.66 -17.00
N ARG A 253 -12.03 -5.35 -16.95
CA ARG A 253 -11.71 -4.47 -18.09
C ARG A 253 -10.44 -3.65 -17.89
N PHE A 254 -10.12 -3.39 -16.62
CA PHE A 254 -8.95 -2.59 -16.25
C PHE A 254 -8.36 -3.13 -14.94
N PRO A 255 -7.04 -3.18 -14.81
CA PRO A 255 -6.40 -3.61 -13.58
C PRO A 255 -6.81 -2.70 -12.41
N THR A 256 -7.29 -3.28 -11.32
CA THR A 256 -7.60 -2.53 -10.10
C THR A 256 -6.33 -2.18 -9.33
N THR A 257 -5.33 -3.02 -9.46
CA THR A 257 -4.14 -3.03 -8.63
C THR A 257 -2.88 -3.12 -9.48
N MET A 258 -1.88 -2.34 -9.16
CA MET A 258 -0.50 -2.57 -9.57
C MET A 258 0.24 -3.28 -8.45
N ILE A 259 1.10 -4.23 -8.80
CA ILE A 259 2.00 -4.93 -7.88
C ILE A 259 3.41 -4.81 -8.44
N ILE A 260 4.35 -4.39 -7.61
CA ILE A 260 5.76 -4.30 -8.05
C ILE A 260 6.61 -5.12 -7.08
N LYS A 261 7.43 -6.01 -7.66
CA LYS A 261 8.49 -6.72 -6.94
C LYS A 261 9.83 -6.20 -7.40
N SER A 262 10.67 -5.89 -6.44
CA SER A 262 12.03 -5.39 -6.66
C SER A 262 13.00 -6.01 -5.67
N ILE A 263 14.28 -5.98 -6.00
CA ILE A 263 15.37 -6.57 -5.21
C ILE A 263 16.41 -5.51 -4.94
N LYS A 264 16.96 -5.51 -3.74
CA LYS A 264 18.15 -4.75 -3.42
C LYS A 264 19.38 -5.45 -4.00
N GLY A 265 20.13 -4.74 -4.85
CA GLY A 265 21.41 -5.20 -5.39
C GLY A 265 22.50 -5.37 -4.32
#